data_15b4f3ba944e32634b38f28e1699f865
#
_entry.id   15b4f3ba944e32634b38f28e1699f865
#
_cell.length_a   1.000
_cell.length_b   1.000
_cell.length_c   1.000
_cell.angle_alpha   90.00
_cell.angle_beta   90.00
_cell.angle_gamma   90.00
#
_symmetry.space_group_name_H-M   'P 1'
#
loop_
_entity.id
_entity.type
_entity.pdbx_description
1 polymer ?
#
loop_
_entity_poly.entity_id
_entity_poly.type
_entity_poly.pdbx_seq_one_letter_code
_entity_poly.pdbx_strand_id
1 'polypeptide(L)'
;MGAKEFFTAIDMLETYNKIMKTEQEPKPKPVCRLSTRELGKYRSYVYREKMLKREILELTQRSLRVEKMLRQNNVLPEPVVQGDYKRSRSKMIDLWLELSQVMLRRRSLESGCEKISSPFIRKVLLHRYFDSCDQRLHTWAQTAQELEIPLTGVQLRKTVTKALECAGF
;
A
#
# COMPACT_ATOMS: atom_id res chain seq x y z
N MET A 1 0.57 41.69 4.44
CA MET A 1 1.34 40.43 4.61
C MET A 1 0.33 39.31 4.72
N GLY A 2 0.24 38.47 3.68
CA GLY A 2 -0.80 37.46 3.55
C GLY A 2 -0.74 36.43 4.67
N ALA A 3 -1.92 36.08 5.19
CA ALA A 3 -2.12 34.93 6.02
C ALA A 3 -1.65 33.71 5.21
N LYS A 4 -0.45 33.20 5.52
CA LYS A 4 0.02 31.93 4.96
C LYS A 4 -0.98 30.89 5.44
N GLU A 5 -1.71 30.33 4.50
CA GLU A 5 -2.65 29.24 4.71
C GLU A 5 -1.98 28.18 5.57
N PHE A 6 -2.36 28.14 6.84
CA PHE A 6 -1.99 27.04 7.71
C PHE A 6 -2.83 25.86 7.23
N PHE A 7 -2.17 24.92 6.60
CA PHE A 7 -2.76 23.61 6.30
C PHE A 7 -3.16 23.00 7.65
N THR A 8 -4.42 22.98 7.96
CA THR A 8 -4.93 22.56 9.27
C THR A 8 -4.87 21.05 9.38
N ALA A 9 -4.95 20.50 10.61
CA ALA A 9 -5.09 19.05 10.80
C ALA A 9 -6.40 18.54 10.15
N ILE A 10 -7.38 19.42 9.95
CA ILE A 10 -8.62 19.13 9.22
C ILE A 10 -8.31 18.88 7.74
N ASP A 11 -7.50 19.74 7.10
CA ASP A 11 -7.09 19.55 5.70
C ASP A 11 -6.31 18.23 5.52
N MET A 12 -5.51 17.86 6.52
CA MET A 12 -4.80 16.56 6.53
C MET A 12 -5.78 15.39 6.64
N LEU A 13 -6.81 15.51 7.47
CA LEU A 13 -7.84 14.48 7.63
C LEU A 13 -8.69 14.33 6.37
N GLU A 14 -9.03 15.44 5.73
CA GLU A 14 -9.75 15.45 4.44
C GLU A 14 -8.91 14.81 3.34
N THR A 15 -7.62 15.12 3.29
CA THR A 15 -6.66 14.49 2.36
C THR A 15 -6.56 12.99 2.62
N TYR A 16 -6.46 12.57 3.89
CA TYR A 16 -6.50 11.16 4.28
C TYR A 16 -7.79 10.47 3.78
N ASN A 17 -8.94 11.06 4.07
CA ASN A 17 -10.24 10.53 3.66
C ASN A 17 -10.37 10.48 2.13
N LYS A 18 -9.84 11.48 1.41
CA LYS A 18 -9.81 11.51 -0.05
C LYS A 18 -8.97 10.38 -0.62
N ILE A 19 -7.77 10.14 -0.09
CA ILE A 19 -6.90 9.04 -0.52
C ILE A 19 -7.53 7.69 -0.19
N MET A 20 -8.16 7.56 0.98
CA MET A 20 -8.87 6.32 1.37
C MET A 20 -10.09 6.04 0.48
N LYS A 21 -10.78 7.09 0.00
CA LYS A 21 -11.87 6.96 -0.99
C LYS A 21 -11.37 6.58 -2.37
N THR A 22 -10.13 6.92 -2.72
CA THR A 22 -9.50 6.58 -4.01
C THR A 22 -9.29 5.06 -4.19
N GLU A 23 -9.52 4.26 -3.13
CA GLU A 23 -9.57 2.79 -3.25
C GLU A 23 -10.68 2.30 -4.22
N GLN A 24 -11.64 3.17 -4.55
CA GLN A 24 -12.74 2.86 -5.47
C GLN A 24 -12.49 3.34 -6.92
N GLU A 25 -11.36 4.01 -7.19
CA GLU A 25 -11.05 4.52 -8.54
C GLU A 25 -10.56 3.42 -9.50
N PRO A 26 -10.70 3.63 -10.81
CA PRO A 26 -10.29 2.66 -11.83
C PRO A 26 -8.82 2.25 -11.64
N LYS A 27 -8.57 0.96 -11.72
CA LYS A 27 -7.24 0.37 -11.47
C LYS A 27 -6.19 0.99 -12.39
N PRO A 28 -5.07 1.48 -11.83
CA PRO A 28 -4.01 2.11 -12.62
C PRO A 28 -3.43 1.11 -13.64
N LYS A 29 -2.92 1.65 -14.75
CA LYS A 29 -2.15 0.83 -15.71
C LYS A 29 -0.96 0.18 -14.98
N PRO A 30 -0.58 -1.07 -15.32
CA PRO A 30 0.52 -1.76 -14.65
C PRO A 30 1.82 -0.95 -14.79
N VAL A 31 2.39 -0.57 -13.64
CA VAL A 31 3.63 0.22 -13.56
C VAL A 31 4.85 -0.70 -13.53
N CYS A 32 4.67 -1.98 -13.21
CA CYS A 32 5.74 -2.95 -13.10
C CYS A 32 5.42 -4.23 -13.87
N ARG A 33 6.49 -4.87 -14.37
CA ARG A 33 6.40 -6.16 -15.02
C ARG A 33 5.96 -7.23 -14.02
N LEU A 34 4.90 -7.97 -14.35
CA LEU A 34 4.39 -9.04 -13.50
C LEU A 34 5.36 -10.23 -13.54
N SER A 35 6.03 -10.50 -12.43
CA SER A 35 6.94 -11.64 -12.28
C SER A 35 6.75 -12.31 -10.93
N THR A 36 7.17 -13.58 -10.81
CA THR A 36 7.12 -14.30 -9.53
C THR A 36 7.93 -13.59 -8.43
N ARG A 37 8.99 -12.86 -8.80
CA ARG A 37 9.80 -12.06 -7.89
C ARG A 37 9.02 -10.85 -7.37
N GLU A 38 8.35 -10.13 -8.25
CA GLU A 38 7.54 -8.95 -7.84
C GLU A 38 6.29 -9.38 -7.05
N LEU A 39 5.64 -10.46 -7.46
CA LEU A 39 4.54 -11.05 -6.70
C LEU A 39 4.96 -11.46 -5.28
N GLY A 40 6.18 -11.97 -5.13
CA GLY A 40 6.74 -12.27 -3.80
C GLY A 40 6.86 -11.07 -2.87
N LYS A 41 6.91 -9.84 -3.41
CA LYS A 41 6.93 -8.61 -2.64
C LYS A 41 5.52 -8.10 -2.26
N TYR A 42 4.45 -8.66 -2.82
CA TYR A 42 3.09 -8.18 -2.60
C TYR A 42 2.75 -8.04 -1.11
N ARG A 43 3.07 -9.06 -0.32
CA ARG A 43 2.82 -9.07 1.14
C ARG A 43 3.58 -7.95 1.87
N SER A 44 4.81 -7.66 1.45
CA SER A 44 5.57 -6.56 2.04
C SER A 44 4.91 -5.22 1.73
N TYR A 45 4.31 -5.07 0.54
CA TYR A 45 3.55 -3.86 0.21
C TYR A 45 2.27 -3.74 1.05
N VAL A 46 1.51 -4.83 1.22
CA VAL A 46 0.33 -4.84 2.10
C VAL A 46 0.69 -4.48 3.55
N TYR A 47 1.75 -5.10 4.07
CA TYR A 47 2.22 -4.81 5.43
C TYR A 47 2.70 -3.35 5.55
N ARG A 48 3.53 -2.88 4.62
CA ARG A 48 4.05 -1.50 4.63
C ARG A 48 2.92 -0.48 4.53
N GLU A 49 1.91 -0.73 3.72
CA GLU A 49 0.72 0.10 3.61
C GLU A 49 -0.03 0.21 4.95
N LYS A 50 -0.26 -0.91 5.64
CA LYS A 50 -0.88 -0.92 6.98
C LYS A 50 -0.06 -0.08 7.97
N MET A 51 1.26 -0.21 7.97
CA MET A 51 2.14 0.54 8.86
C MET A 51 2.14 2.04 8.56
N LEU A 52 2.23 2.41 7.29
CA LEU A 52 2.19 3.82 6.88
C LEU A 52 0.86 4.49 7.24
N LYS A 53 -0.27 3.82 6.97
CA LYS A 53 -1.60 4.31 7.34
C LYS A 53 -1.71 4.56 8.85
N ARG A 54 -1.17 3.65 9.67
CA ARG A 54 -1.16 3.79 11.13
C ARG A 54 -0.28 4.96 11.57
N GLU A 55 0.92 5.09 11.02
CA GLU A 55 1.85 6.18 11.37
C GLU A 55 1.28 7.56 11.00
N ILE A 56 0.66 7.67 9.82
CA ILE A 56 -0.04 8.89 9.38
C ILE A 56 -1.18 9.22 10.35
N LEU A 57 -2.00 8.24 10.72
CA LEU A 57 -3.10 8.45 11.66
C LEU A 57 -2.61 8.92 13.01
N GLU A 58 -1.56 8.32 13.55
CA GLU A 58 -0.96 8.72 14.83
C GLU A 58 -0.42 10.16 14.78
N LEU A 59 0.28 10.54 13.71
CA LEU A 59 0.77 11.91 13.52
C LEU A 59 -0.37 12.91 13.38
N THR A 60 -1.42 12.56 12.63
CA THR A 60 -2.62 13.41 12.49
C THR A 60 -3.29 13.65 13.83
N GLN A 61 -3.49 12.59 14.63
CA GLN A 61 -4.08 12.70 15.97
C GLN A 61 -3.23 13.57 16.92
N ARG A 62 -1.90 13.44 16.85
CA ARG A 62 -1.00 14.30 17.65
C ARG A 62 -1.14 15.76 17.23
N SER A 63 -1.13 16.06 15.93
CA SER A 63 -1.30 17.42 15.41
C SER A 63 -2.64 18.02 15.84
N LEU A 64 -3.75 17.26 15.76
CA LEU A 64 -5.07 17.71 16.22
C LEU A 64 -5.10 18.04 17.72
N ARG A 65 -4.41 17.23 18.56
CA ARG A 65 -4.33 17.52 20.01
C ARG A 65 -3.59 18.81 20.27
N VAL A 66 -2.46 19.03 19.60
CA VAL A 66 -1.67 20.27 19.73
C VAL A 66 -2.48 21.48 19.29
N GLU A 67 -3.14 21.44 18.13
CA GLU A 67 -4.02 22.51 17.66
C GLU A 67 -5.15 22.81 18.66
N LYS A 68 -5.78 21.79 19.21
CA LYS A 68 -6.84 21.97 20.22
C LYS A 68 -6.30 22.67 21.47
N MET A 69 -5.15 22.27 21.95
CA MET A 69 -4.50 22.90 23.12
C MET A 69 -4.16 24.38 22.86
N LEU A 70 -3.62 24.69 21.68
CA LEU A 70 -3.28 26.07 21.30
C LEU A 70 -4.53 26.96 21.20
N ARG A 71 -5.62 26.44 20.63
CA ARG A 71 -6.90 27.17 20.54
C ARG A 71 -7.54 27.43 21.92
N GLN A 72 -7.48 26.43 22.81
CA GLN A 72 -8.08 26.55 24.15
C GLN A 72 -7.35 27.58 25.06
N ASN A 73 -6.05 27.69 24.89
CA ASN A 73 -5.22 28.52 25.77
C ASN A 73 -4.97 29.94 25.22
N ASN A 74 -5.48 30.30 24.04
CA ASN A 74 -5.22 31.56 23.33
C ASN A 74 -3.72 31.93 23.27
N VAL A 75 -2.84 30.90 23.30
CA VAL A 75 -1.39 31.09 23.32
C VAL A 75 -0.86 31.00 21.90
N LEU A 76 -0.13 32.01 21.47
CA LEU A 76 0.67 31.91 20.25
C LEU A 76 1.74 30.84 20.46
N PRO A 77 1.90 29.92 19.52
CA PRO A 77 2.87 28.83 19.68
C PRO A 77 4.28 29.39 19.77
N GLU A 78 5.01 28.99 20.82
CA GLU A 78 6.43 29.28 20.92
C GLU A 78 7.21 28.83 19.68
N PRO A 79 8.35 29.45 19.35
CA PRO A 79 9.18 29.08 18.19
C PRO A 79 9.55 27.60 18.14
N VAL A 80 9.71 26.95 19.29
CA VAL A 80 10.00 25.52 19.42
C VAL A 80 8.82 24.67 18.91
N VAL A 81 7.60 25.02 19.34
CA VAL A 81 6.37 24.32 18.90
C VAL A 81 6.15 24.50 17.41
N GLN A 82 6.46 25.66 16.85
CA GLN A 82 6.41 25.90 15.40
C GLN A 82 7.43 25.06 14.65
N GLY A 83 8.63 24.88 15.20
CA GLY A 83 9.67 24.01 14.62
C GLY A 83 9.24 22.54 14.56
N ASP A 84 8.69 22.01 15.64
CA ASP A 84 8.20 20.65 15.73
C ASP A 84 6.99 20.41 14.83
N TYR A 85 6.10 21.37 14.71
CA TYR A 85 4.97 21.33 13.80
C TYR A 85 5.41 21.26 12.33
N LYS A 86 6.39 22.08 11.93
CA LYS A 86 6.97 22.05 10.57
C LYS A 86 7.63 20.71 10.26
N ARG A 87 8.38 20.13 11.21
CA ARG A 87 9.01 18.80 11.06
C ARG A 87 7.96 17.70 10.91
N SER A 88 6.92 17.74 11.74
CA SER A 88 5.82 16.77 11.68
C SER A 88 5.09 16.85 10.35
N ARG A 89 4.88 18.05 9.80
CA ARG A 89 4.26 18.28 8.50
C ARG A 89 5.13 17.72 7.36
N SER A 90 6.44 18.00 7.36
CA SER A 90 7.35 17.46 6.36
C SER A 90 7.35 15.95 6.39
N LYS A 91 7.48 15.35 7.57
CA LYS A 91 7.41 13.90 7.75
C LYS A 91 6.09 13.31 7.23
N MET A 92 4.98 14.00 7.43
CA MET A 92 3.67 13.55 6.96
C MET A 92 3.61 13.54 5.43
N ILE A 93 4.15 14.54 4.76
CA ILE A 93 4.23 14.59 3.29
C ILE A 93 5.05 13.40 2.77
N ASP A 94 6.19 13.11 3.38
CA ASP A 94 7.04 11.99 2.98
C ASP A 94 6.33 10.65 3.15
N LEU A 95 5.62 10.46 4.26
CA LEU A 95 4.80 9.25 4.50
C LEU A 95 3.67 9.11 3.48
N TRP A 96 3.02 10.20 3.09
CA TRP A 96 1.98 10.21 2.06
C TRP A 96 2.53 9.84 0.69
N LEU A 97 3.69 10.35 0.32
CA LEU A 97 4.36 10.01 -0.94
C LEU A 97 4.74 8.53 -0.96
N GLU A 98 5.30 8.02 0.13
CA GLU A 98 5.65 6.60 0.26
C GLU A 98 4.39 5.72 0.19
N LEU A 99 3.33 6.08 0.92
CA LEU A 99 2.06 5.37 0.89
C LEU A 99 1.50 5.28 -0.54
N SER A 100 1.48 6.40 -1.26
CA SER A 100 1.00 6.45 -2.64
C SER A 100 1.81 5.50 -3.55
N GLN A 101 3.12 5.48 -3.42
CA GLN A 101 3.99 4.58 -4.19
C GLN A 101 3.73 3.10 -3.87
N VAL A 102 3.59 2.76 -2.58
CA VAL A 102 3.30 1.39 -2.13
C VAL A 102 1.94 0.93 -2.66
N MET A 103 0.92 1.78 -2.55
CA MET A 103 -0.42 1.48 -3.06
C MET A 103 -0.43 1.29 -4.59
N LEU A 104 0.27 2.14 -5.34
CA LEU A 104 0.39 2.00 -6.80
C LEU A 104 1.05 0.67 -7.18
N ARG A 105 2.12 0.27 -6.50
CA ARG A 105 2.79 -1.01 -6.76
C ARG A 105 1.88 -2.20 -6.43
N ARG A 106 1.21 -2.17 -5.29
CA ARG A 106 0.25 -3.21 -4.89
C ARG A 106 -0.85 -3.37 -5.94
N ARG A 107 -1.54 -2.28 -6.30
CA ARG A 107 -2.63 -2.27 -7.28
C ARG A 107 -2.17 -2.69 -8.67
N SER A 108 -0.95 -2.33 -9.06
CA SER A 108 -0.36 -2.76 -10.33
C SER A 108 -0.21 -4.28 -10.39
N LEU A 109 0.21 -4.94 -9.30
CA LEU A 109 0.30 -6.39 -9.23
C LEU A 109 -1.08 -7.06 -9.27
N GLU A 110 -2.06 -6.51 -8.55
CA GLU A 110 -3.45 -6.99 -8.55
C GLU A 110 -4.05 -6.90 -9.96
N SER A 111 -3.95 -5.73 -10.60
CA SER A 111 -4.42 -5.51 -11.97
C SER A 111 -3.69 -6.37 -13.01
N GLY A 112 -2.38 -6.61 -12.80
CA GLY A 112 -1.62 -7.52 -13.64
C GLY A 112 -2.14 -8.97 -13.55
N CYS A 113 -2.42 -9.45 -12.34
CA CYS A 113 -2.98 -10.78 -12.13
C CYS A 113 -4.36 -10.96 -12.77
N GLU A 114 -5.22 -9.95 -12.73
CA GLU A 114 -6.55 -10.00 -13.34
C GLU A 114 -6.51 -10.11 -14.87
N LYS A 115 -5.47 -9.56 -15.50
CA LYS A 115 -5.28 -9.60 -16.95
C LYS A 115 -4.77 -10.94 -17.48
N ILE A 116 -4.37 -11.86 -16.59
CA ILE A 116 -3.93 -13.19 -17.00
C ILE A 116 -5.11 -13.96 -17.60
N SER A 117 -4.99 -14.38 -18.84
CA SER A 117 -6.06 -15.08 -19.60
C SER A 117 -6.39 -16.44 -19.01
N SER A 118 -5.39 -17.16 -18.49
CA SER A 118 -5.57 -18.51 -17.94
C SER A 118 -6.21 -18.47 -16.54
N PRO A 119 -7.45 -18.97 -16.36
CA PRO A 119 -8.10 -19.03 -15.04
C PRO A 119 -7.31 -19.90 -14.05
N PHE A 120 -6.69 -20.97 -14.54
CA PHE A 120 -5.84 -21.84 -13.74
C PHE A 120 -4.65 -21.09 -13.14
N ILE A 121 -3.87 -20.40 -13.98
CA ILE A 121 -2.71 -19.61 -13.52
C ILE A 121 -3.15 -18.51 -12.57
N ARG A 122 -4.25 -17.83 -12.87
CA ARG A 122 -4.82 -16.79 -12.00
C ARG A 122 -5.18 -17.36 -10.62
N LYS A 123 -5.87 -18.50 -10.55
CA LYS A 123 -6.22 -19.17 -9.29
C LYS A 123 -4.98 -19.52 -8.46
N VAL A 124 -3.95 -20.08 -9.10
CA VAL A 124 -2.68 -20.43 -8.44
C VAL A 124 -1.99 -19.19 -7.87
N LEU A 125 -1.94 -18.09 -8.62
CA LEU A 125 -1.32 -16.85 -8.18
C LEU A 125 -2.09 -16.19 -7.04
N LEU A 126 -3.42 -16.14 -7.14
CA LEU A 126 -4.27 -15.59 -6.08
C LEU A 126 -4.06 -16.37 -4.79
N HIS A 127 -4.19 -17.69 -4.84
CA HIS A 127 -4.00 -18.52 -3.66
C HIS A 127 -2.62 -18.36 -3.03
N ARG A 128 -1.57 -18.37 -3.84
CA ARG A 128 -0.19 -18.30 -3.33
C ARG A 128 0.21 -16.94 -2.79
N TYR A 129 -0.16 -15.85 -3.45
CA TYR A 129 0.38 -14.52 -3.16
C TYR A 129 -0.61 -13.56 -2.51
N PHE A 130 -1.92 -13.75 -2.70
CA PHE A 130 -2.93 -12.79 -2.29
C PHE A 130 -3.83 -13.28 -1.13
N ASP A 131 -4.24 -14.54 -1.12
CA ASP A 131 -5.28 -15.03 -0.21
C ASP A 131 -4.88 -15.05 1.28
N SER A 132 -3.63 -15.14 1.62
CA SER A 132 -3.19 -15.28 3.02
C SER A 132 -2.14 -14.25 3.40
N CYS A 133 -2.47 -12.96 3.30
CA CYS A 133 -1.52 -11.87 3.56
C CYS A 133 -0.90 -11.90 4.97
N ASP A 134 -1.57 -12.48 5.95
CA ASP A 134 -1.11 -12.53 7.34
C ASP A 134 -0.32 -13.81 7.67
N GLN A 135 -0.27 -14.79 6.76
CA GLN A 135 0.45 -16.07 6.91
C GLN A 135 1.75 -16.10 6.11
N ARG A 136 2.58 -17.11 6.35
CA ARG A 136 3.77 -17.36 5.52
C ARG A 136 3.37 -17.64 4.07
N LEU A 137 4.18 -17.14 3.14
CA LEU A 137 4.04 -17.47 1.73
C LEU A 137 4.11 -18.99 1.53
N HIS A 138 3.07 -19.57 0.96
CA HIS A 138 3.04 -21.01 0.66
C HIS A 138 4.19 -21.37 -0.27
N THR A 139 4.81 -22.52 -0.04
CA THR A 139 5.75 -23.07 -1.01
C THR A 139 4.99 -23.53 -2.26
N TRP A 140 5.67 -23.70 -3.38
CA TRP A 140 5.02 -24.22 -4.58
C TRP A 140 4.44 -25.64 -4.40
N ALA A 141 5.07 -26.45 -3.55
CA ALA A 141 4.58 -27.77 -3.20
C ALA A 141 3.29 -27.68 -2.37
N GLN A 142 3.25 -26.82 -1.35
CA GLN A 142 2.02 -26.57 -0.58
C GLN A 142 0.89 -26.04 -1.46
N THR A 143 1.17 -25.08 -2.33
CA THR A 143 0.17 -24.54 -3.26
C THR A 143 -0.39 -25.64 -4.17
N ALA A 144 0.46 -26.53 -4.68
CA ALA A 144 0.00 -27.66 -5.49
C ALA A 144 -0.89 -28.62 -4.69
N GLN A 145 -0.51 -28.92 -3.46
CA GLN A 145 -1.25 -29.81 -2.57
C GLN A 145 -2.62 -29.22 -2.18
N GLU A 146 -2.65 -27.95 -1.74
CA GLU A 146 -3.88 -27.28 -1.28
C GLU A 146 -4.89 -27.04 -2.41
N LEU A 147 -4.40 -26.84 -3.64
CA LEU A 147 -5.25 -26.69 -4.82
C LEU A 147 -5.52 -28.02 -5.52
N GLU A 148 -5.07 -29.16 -4.97
CA GLU A 148 -5.22 -30.51 -5.53
C GLU A 148 -4.70 -30.62 -6.99
N ILE A 149 -3.59 -29.91 -7.29
CA ILE A 149 -3.01 -29.87 -8.62
C ILE A 149 -2.09 -31.08 -8.80
N PRO A 150 -2.27 -31.90 -9.85
CA PRO A 150 -1.46 -33.10 -10.11
C PRO A 150 -0.09 -32.75 -10.71
N LEU A 151 0.60 -31.77 -10.15
CA LEU A 151 1.93 -31.30 -10.54
C LEU A 151 2.81 -31.19 -9.30
N THR A 152 4.09 -31.52 -9.46
CA THR A 152 5.07 -31.20 -8.42
C THR A 152 5.24 -29.69 -8.29
N GLY A 153 5.67 -29.23 -7.11
CA GLY A 153 5.89 -27.79 -6.90
C GLY A 153 6.88 -27.19 -7.90
N VAL A 154 7.88 -27.96 -8.37
CA VAL A 154 8.85 -27.52 -9.38
C VAL A 154 8.17 -27.36 -10.75
N GLN A 155 7.34 -28.31 -11.14
CA GLN A 155 6.59 -28.25 -12.40
C GLN A 155 5.60 -27.09 -12.37
N LEU A 156 4.84 -26.92 -11.28
CA LEU A 156 3.91 -25.83 -11.12
C LEU A 156 4.61 -24.46 -11.23
N ARG A 157 5.75 -24.30 -10.56
CA ARG A 157 6.56 -23.08 -10.67
C ARG A 157 6.97 -22.78 -12.12
N LYS A 158 7.50 -23.79 -12.84
CA LYS A 158 7.91 -23.64 -14.24
C LYS A 158 6.74 -23.24 -15.12
N THR A 159 5.58 -23.89 -14.96
CA THR A 159 4.35 -23.60 -15.72
C THR A 159 3.90 -22.16 -15.50
N VAL A 160 3.84 -21.71 -14.24
CA VAL A 160 3.45 -20.34 -13.91
C VAL A 160 4.45 -19.32 -14.46
N THR A 161 5.75 -19.57 -14.29
CA THR A 161 6.80 -18.64 -14.79
C THR A 161 6.69 -18.51 -16.31
N LYS A 162 6.56 -19.61 -17.04
CA LYS A 162 6.39 -19.59 -18.50
C LYS A 162 5.11 -18.84 -18.92
N ALA A 163 4.01 -19.03 -18.19
CA ALA A 163 2.76 -18.34 -18.48
C ALA A 163 2.89 -16.82 -18.28
N LEU A 164 3.61 -16.36 -17.25
CA LEU A 164 3.88 -14.94 -17.03
C LEU A 164 4.79 -14.34 -18.12
N GLU A 165 5.78 -15.07 -18.58
CA GLU A 165 6.66 -14.67 -19.70
C GLU A 165 5.89 -14.53 -21.01
N CYS A 166 5.00 -15.49 -21.30
CA CYS A 166 4.18 -15.49 -22.53
C CYS A 166 3.09 -14.41 -22.51
N ALA A 167 2.63 -14.00 -21.34
CA ALA A 167 1.61 -12.96 -21.21
C ALA A 167 2.14 -11.53 -21.54
N GLY A 168 3.42 -11.38 -21.85
CA GLY A 168 4.01 -10.12 -22.32
C GLY A 168 4.10 -9.02 -21.25
N PHE A 169 4.08 -9.41 -19.98
CA PHE A 169 4.25 -8.47 -18.86
C PHE A 169 5.71 -8.17 -18.54
#